data_9a7c4ae8cfa38275200c281fa0da101d
#
_entry.id   9a7c4ae8cfa38275200c281fa0da101d
#
_cell.length_a   1.000
_cell.length_b   1.000
_cell.length_c   1.000
_cell.angle_alpha   90.00
_cell.angle_beta   90.00
_cell.angle_gamma   90.00
#
_symmetry.space_group_name_H-M   'P 1'
#
loop_
_entity.id
_entity.type
_entity.pdbx_description
1 polymer ?
#
loop_
_entity_poly.entity_id
_entity_poly.type
_entity_poly.pdbx_seq_one_letter_code
_entity_poly.pdbx_strand_id
1 'polypeptide(L)'
;MFGCSEILERLPHRPPFLLLDRVLGVEADRAWGYKNITMNEPQFRGHFPGNPVLPGVLTIESLLQLTWILYFNQGRPRLAGIDRLKFRRQVKPGDRLDLEVQEIESDGEYRRVRVRTQVDGQVASEGVLILCLEESSENRPG
;
A
#
# COMPACT_ATOMS: atom_id res chain seq x y z
N MET A 1 -4.01 12.55 -10.15
CA MET A 1 -2.84 12.48 -9.27
C MET A 1 -3.18 13.05 -7.91
N PHE A 2 -2.77 12.38 -6.83
CA PHE A 2 -3.04 12.83 -5.47
C PHE A 2 -1.74 13.15 -4.75
N GLY A 3 -1.62 14.39 -4.29
CA GLY A 3 -0.52 14.78 -3.42
C GLY A 3 -0.83 14.47 -1.95
N CYS A 4 0.02 14.99 -1.07
CA CYS A 4 -0.07 14.70 0.36
C CYS A 4 -1.42 15.08 0.98
N SER A 5 -1.98 16.24 0.62
CA SER A 5 -3.24 16.71 1.20
C SER A 5 -4.41 15.82 0.82
N GLU A 6 -4.48 15.38 -0.43
CA GLU A 6 -5.57 14.52 -0.91
C GLU A 6 -5.46 13.12 -0.30
N ILE A 7 -4.24 12.63 -0.09
CA ILE A 7 -4.00 11.36 0.59
C ILE A 7 -4.50 11.45 2.05
N LEU A 8 -4.19 12.54 2.74
CA LEU A 8 -4.64 12.76 4.12
C LEU A 8 -6.17 12.80 4.24
N GLU A 9 -6.86 13.31 3.23
CA GLU A 9 -8.32 13.33 3.21
C GLU A 9 -8.92 11.93 3.03
N ARG A 10 -8.23 11.04 2.32
CA ARG A 10 -8.76 9.73 1.94
C ARG A 10 -8.35 8.59 2.90
N LEU A 11 -7.29 8.81 3.68
CA LEU A 11 -6.78 7.79 4.59
C LEU A 11 -6.93 8.25 6.03
N PRO A 12 -7.31 7.33 6.95
CA PRO A 12 -7.25 7.61 8.39
C PRO A 12 -5.83 7.60 8.92
N HIS A 13 -4.88 7.07 8.13
CA HIS A 13 -3.49 6.93 8.54
C HIS A 13 -2.81 8.29 8.67
N ARG A 14 -1.91 8.42 9.64
CA ARG A 14 -1.12 9.64 9.87
C ARG A 14 0.32 9.26 10.16
N PRO A 15 1.30 10.16 9.93
CA PRO A 15 2.68 9.87 10.27
C PRO A 15 2.82 9.45 11.74
N PRO A 16 3.67 8.46 12.07
CA PRO A 16 4.57 7.73 11.18
C PRO A 16 3.92 6.55 10.44
N PHE A 17 2.60 6.38 10.53
CA PHE A 17 1.89 5.24 9.95
C PHE A 17 1.35 5.51 8.56
N LEU A 18 1.43 6.75 8.08
CA LEU A 18 1.09 7.08 6.71
C LEU A 18 2.30 6.81 5.82
N LEU A 19 2.18 5.83 4.92
CA LEU A 19 3.31 5.32 4.15
C LEU A 19 3.28 5.69 2.67
N LEU A 20 2.23 6.38 2.20
CA LEU A 20 2.16 6.84 0.81
C LEU A 20 2.65 8.28 0.71
N ASP A 21 3.56 8.56 -0.22
CA ASP A 21 3.97 9.92 -0.51
C ASP A 21 3.16 10.54 -1.63
N ARG A 22 2.83 9.75 -2.65
CA ARG A 22 2.01 10.25 -3.74
C ARG A 22 1.25 9.12 -4.43
N VAL A 23 0.02 9.42 -4.84
CA VAL A 23 -0.77 8.56 -5.72
C VAL A 23 -0.76 9.21 -7.10
N LEU A 24 -0.24 8.50 -8.09
CA LEU A 24 -0.08 9.02 -9.45
C LEU A 24 -1.32 8.83 -10.30
N GLY A 25 -2.11 7.81 -10.02
CA GLY A 25 -3.34 7.56 -10.76
C GLY A 25 -4.25 6.56 -10.06
N VAL A 26 -5.54 6.70 -10.36
CA VAL A 26 -6.58 5.77 -9.90
C VAL A 26 -7.53 5.54 -11.07
N GLU A 27 -7.75 4.26 -11.39
CA GLU A 27 -8.77 3.84 -12.35
C GLU A 27 -9.82 3.00 -11.61
N ALA A 28 -10.80 2.47 -12.32
CA ALA A 28 -11.88 1.71 -11.68
C ALA A 28 -11.35 0.47 -10.93
N ASP A 29 -10.31 -0.17 -11.45
CA ASP A 29 -9.77 -1.43 -10.93
C ASP A 29 -8.29 -1.37 -10.55
N ARG A 30 -7.68 -0.18 -10.64
CA ARG A 30 -6.23 -0.07 -10.51
C ARG A 30 -5.84 1.27 -9.89
N ALA A 31 -4.82 1.25 -9.04
CA ALA A 31 -4.21 2.46 -8.50
C ALA A 31 -2.70 2.28 -8.44
N TRP A 32 -1.96 3.38 -8.59
CA TRP A 32 -0.50 3.35 -8.52
C TRP A 32 0.03 4.66 -7.95
N GLY A 33 1.17 4.55 -7.30
CA GLY A 33 1.81 5.69 -6.66
C GLY A 33 3.19 5.30 -6.17
N TYR A 34 3.73 6.06 -5.23
CA TYR A 34 5.05 5.74 -4.71
C TYR A 34 5.25 6.18 -3.27
N LYS A 35 6.28 5.62 -2.66
CA LYS A 35 6.82 6.01 -1.37
C LYS A 35 8.33 6.21 -1.52
N ASN A 36 8.83 7.35 -1.03
CA ASN A 36 10.26 7.58 -0.91
C ASN A 36 10.76 6.97 0.40
N ILE A 37 11.82 6.21 0.33
CA ILE A 37 12.39 5.55 1.50
C ILE A 37 13.53 6.42 2.03
N THR A 38 13.41 6.86 3.28
CA THR A 38 14.39 7.76 3.90
C THR A 38 14.96 7.16 5.18
N MET A 39 16.20 7.57 5.52
CA MET A 39 16.85 7.13 6.76
C MET A 39 16.16 7.63 8.02
N ASN A 40 15.40 8.72 7.91
CA ASN A 40 14.73 9.33 9.06
C ASN A 40 13.48 8.57 9.52
N GLU A 41 13.08 7.54 8.80
CA GLU A 41 11.91 6.76 9.16
C GLU A 41 12.21 5.91 10.40
N PRO A 42 11.26 5.85 11.38
CA PRO A 42 11.53 5.17 12.66
C PRO A 42 11.89 3.69 12.55
N GLN A 43 11.40 2.98 11.53
CA GLN A 43 11.66 1.56 11.38
C GLN A 43 13.13 1.23 11.12
N PHE A 44 13.93 2.19 10.68
CA PHE A 44 15.35 1.94 10.41
C PHE A 44 16.24 2.04 11.66
N ARG A 45 15.68 2.47 12.79
CA ARG A 45 16.46 2.62 14.02
C ARG A 45 16.86 1.29 14.64
N GLY A 46 16.02 0.27 14.48
CA GLY A 46 16.25 -1.04 15.09
C GLY A 46 16.29 -2.20 14.11
N HIS A 47 16.10 -1.95 12.82
CA HIS A 47 16.06 -3.01 11.82
C HIS A 47 17.33 -2.99 11.00
N PHE A 48 18.26 -3.94 11.32
CA PHE A 48 19.58 -4.10 10.72
C PHE A 48 20.44 -2.84 10.83
N PRO A 49 20.90 -2.47 12.05
CA PRO A 49 21.85 -1.35 12.21
C PRO A 49 23.06 -1.55 11.30
N GLY A 50 23.43 -0.52 10.53
CA GLY A 50 24.53 -0.59 9.56
C GLY A 50 24.15 -1.13 8.19
N ASN A 51 22.96 -1.74 8.05
CA ASN A 51 22.42 -2.19 6.77
C ASN A 51 20.91 -2.03 6.80
N PRO A 52 20.39 -0.79 6.75
CA PRO A 52 18.96 -0.55 6.86
C PRO A 52 18.21 -1.07 5.65
N VAL A 53 17.14 -1.82 5.90
CA VAL A 53 16.29 -2.44 4.90
C VAL A 53 14.84 -2.21 5.31
N LEU A 54 13.98 -1.85 4.35
CA LEU A 54 12.56 -1.70 4.62
C LEU A 54 11.97 -3.07 4.99
N PRO A 55 11.36 -3.21 6.18
CA PRO A 55 10.67 -4.46 6.53
C PRO A 55 9.54 -4.78 5.56
N GLY A 56 9.41 -6.06 5.20
CA GLY A 56 8.37 -6.51 4.26
C GLY A 56 6.97 -6.17 4.73
N VAL A 57 6.71 -6.18 6.03
CA VAL A 57 5.40 -5.83 6.58
C VAL A 57 5.01 -4.39 6.26
N LEU A 58 5.98 -3.48 6.17
CA LEU A 58 5.71 -2.09 5.81
C LEU A 58 5.45 -1.93 4.32
N THR A 59 6.04 -2.78 3.48
CA THR A 59 5.68 -2.84 2.07
C THR A 59 4.23 -3.26 1.92
N ILE A 60 3.81 -4.29 2.63
CA ILE A 60 2.42 -4.75 2.62
C ILE A 60 1.49 -3.65 3.08
N GLU A 61 1.84 -2.96 4.16
CA GLU A 61 1.02 -1.86 4.68
C GLU A 61 0.91 -0.71 3.67
N SER A 62 2.00 -0.37 2.98
CA SER A 62 1.97 0.64 1.93
C SER A 62 1.01 0.27 0.80
N LEU A 63 1.04 -0.99 0.37
CA LEU A 63 0.12 -1.51 -0.66
C LEU A 63 -1.32 -1.51 -0.16
N LEU A 64 -1.54 -1.88 1.09
CA LEU A 64 -2.87 -1.85 1.68
C LEU A 64 -3.42 -0.42 1.73
N GLN A 65 -2.60 0.56 2.08
CA GLN A 65 -3.01 1.97 2.06
C GLN A 65 -3.39 2.41 0.65
N LEU A 66 -2.68 1.94 -0.38
CA LEU A 66 -3.05 2.24 -1.75
C LEU A 66 -4.41 1.62 -2.12
N THR A 67 -4.76 0.46 -1.57
CA THR A 67 -6.10 -0.12 -1.77
C THR A 67 -7.19 0.70 -1.10
N TRP A 68 -6.91 1.39 0.00
CA TRP A 68 -7.86 2.33 0.59
C TRP A 68 -8.21 3.46 -0.37
N ILE A 69 -7.21 3.92 -1.14
CA ILE A 69 -7.44 4.93 -2.18
C ILE A 69 -8.29 4.34 -3.31
N LEU A 70 -7.96 3.12 -3.77
CA LEU A 70 -8.69 2.46 -4.84
C LEU A 70 -10.17 2.26 -4.49
N TYR A 71 -10.46 1.87 -3.25
CA TYR A 71 -11.81 1.54 -2.81
C TYR A 71 -12.47 2.65 -1.99
N PHE A 72 -11.99 3.87 -2.10
CA PHE A 72 -12.41 5.00 -1.26
C PHE A 72 -13.93 5.14 -1.11
N ASN A 73 -14.69 4.94 -2.19
CA ASN A 73 -16.14 5.11 -2.19
C ASN A 73 -16.91 3.78 -2.03
N GLN A 74 -16.22 2.67 -1.82
CA GLN A 74 -16.83 1.34 -1.82
C GLN A 74 -16.82 0.66 -0.47
N GLY A 75 -15.96 1.09 0.43
CA GLY A 75 -15.82 0.50 1.75
C GLY A 75 -14.39 0.57 2.25
N ARG A 76 -14.15 -0.07 3.39
CA ARG A 76 -12.82 -0.13 4.02
C ARG A 76 -12.17 -1.47 3.71
N PRO A 77 -11.07 -1.49 2.95
CA PRO A 77 -10.39 -2.74 2.69
C PRO A 77 -9.66 -3.23 3.94
N ARG A 78 -10.02 -4.42 4.40
CA ARG A 78 -9.33 -5.10 5.49
C ARG A 78 -8.58 -6.28 4.88
N LEU A 79 -7.33 -6.45 5.27
CA LEU A 79 -6.52 -7.58 4.79
C LEU A 79 -7.08 -8.88 5.38
N ALA A 80 -7.56 -9.77 4.51
CA ALA A 80 -8.09 -11.07 4.90
C ALA A 80 -7.09 -12.19 4.63
N GLY A 81 -6.15 -11.99 3.71
CA GLY A 81 -5.15 -13.00 3.41
C GLY A 81 -4.12 -12.51 2.41
N ILE A 82 -3.09 -13.29 2.24
CA ILE A 82 -2.00 -13.04 1.31
C ILE A 82 -1.75 -14.33 0.53
N ASP A 83 -1.68 -14.22 -0.80
CA ASP A 83 -1.43 -15.36 -1.66
C ASP A 83 -0.18 -15.09 -2.49
N ARG A 84 0.84 -15.95 -2.34
CA ARG A 84 2.04 -15.97 -3.16
C ARG A 84 2.82 -14.65 -3.18
N LEU A 85 2.84 -13.91 -2.09
CA LEU A 85 3.63 -12.69 -2.01
C LEU A 85 5.12 -13.06 -1.90
N LYS A 86 5.91 -12.54 -2.82
CA LYS A 86 7.35 -12.80 -2.88
C LYS A 86 8.11 -11.48 -2.86
N PHE A 87 9.15 -11.42 -2.03
CA PHE A 87 10.08 -10.31 -1.97
C PHE A 87 11.32 -10.69 -2.77
N ARG A 88 11.58 -9.97 -3.87
CA ARG A 88 12.63 -10.33 -4.83
C ARG A 88 13.91 -9.51 -4.65
N ARG A 89 13.81 -8.35 -4.00
CA ARG A 89 14.97 -7.55 -3.66
C ARG A 89 14.69 -6.71 -2.41
N GLN A 90 15.75 -6.33 -1.72
CA GLN A 90 15.67 -5.46 -0.57
C GLN A 90 15.41 -4.02 -1.02
N VAL A 91 14.65 -3.29 -0.23
CA VAL A 91 14.35 -1.87 -0.43
C VAL A 91 15.08 -1.11 0.67
N LYS A 92 15.85 -0.10 0.29
CA LYS A 92 16.76 0.62 1.18
C LYS A 92 16.51 2.11 1.15
N PRO A 93 16.94 2.86 2.18
CA PRO A 93 16.91 4.33 2.14
C PRO A 93 17.58 4.84 0.87
N GLY A 94 16.97 5.85 0.25
CA GLY A 94 17.37 6.38 -1.04
C GLY A 94 16.60 5.81 -2.20
N ASP A 95 15.94 4.65 -2.03
CA ASP A 95 15.09 4.09 -3.05
C ASP A 95 13.75 4.82 -3.10
N ARG A 96 13.18 4.90 -4.30
CA ARG A 96 11.78 5.22 -4.48
C ARG A 96 11.04 3.91 -4.76
N LEU A 97 10.11 3.57 -3.89
CA LEU A 97 9.32 2.36 -4.03
C LEU A 97 8.05 2.67 -4.82
N ASP A 98 8.00 2.23 -6.06
CA ASP A 98 6.81 2.35 -6.89
C ASP A 98 5.82 1.25 -6.51
N LEU A 99 4.56 1.62 -6.34
CA LEU A 99 3.50 0.76 -5.84
C LEU A 99 2.38 0.67 -6.87
N GLU A 100 1.86 -0.54 -7.10
CA GLU A 100 0.71 -0.75 -7.96
C GLU A 100 -0.20 -1.81 -7.36
N VAL A 101 -1.50 -1.55 -7.40
CA VAL A 101 -2.53 -2.50 -7.02
C VAL A 101 -3.56 -2.59 -8.14
N GLN A 102 -4.02 -3.81 -8.44
CA GLN A 102 -5.01 -4.04 -9.47
C GLN A 102 -5.97 -5.13 -9.03
N GLU A 103 -7.26 -4.81 -9.02
CA GLU A 103 -8.29 -5.81 -8.75
C GLU A 103 -8.30 -6.86 -9.86
N ILE A 104 -8.24 -8.13 -9.48
CA ILE A 104 -8.28 -9.25 -10.43
C ILE A 104 -9.52 -10.12 -10.24
N GLU A 105 -10.18 -10.04 -9.09
CA GLU A 105 -11.39 -10.81 -8.82
C GLU A 105 -12.23 -10.12 -7.75
N SER A 106 -13.53 -10.15 -7.88
CA SER A 106 -14.45 -9.67 -6.84
C SER A 106 -15.53 -10.73 -6.61
N ASP A 107 -15.81 -11.00 -5.33
CA ASP A 107 -16.82 -11.96 -4.91
C ASP A 107 -17.46 -11.46 -3.63
N GLY A 108 -18.66 -10.88 -3.75
CA GLY A 108 -19.33 -10.27 -2.62
C GLY A 108 -18.51 -9.15 -2.02
N GLU A 109 -18.17 -9.29 -0.74
CA GLU A 109 -17.32 -8.33 -0.03
C GLU A 109 -15.84 -8.57 -0.26
N TYR A 110 -15.46 -9.70 -0.85
CA TYR A 110 -14.07 -10.07 -1.04
C TYR A 110 -13.52 -9.56 -2.36
N ARG A 111 -12.24 -9.17 -2.33
CA ARG A 111 -11.50 -8.73 -3.50
C ARG A 111 -10.15 -9.41 -3.52
N ARG A 112 -9.75 -9.91 -4.68
CA ARG A 112 -8.37 -10.34 -4.90
C ARG A 112 -7.68 -9.24 -5.68
N VAL A 113 -6.56 -8.77 -5.15
CA VAL A 113 -5.87 -7.62 -5.71
C VAL A 113 -4.42 -8.03 -5.97
N ARG A 114 -4.01 -7.97 -7.23
CA ARG A 114 -2.60 -8.13 -7.58
C ARG A 114 -1.83 -6.91 -7.12
N VAL A 115 -0.72 -7.15 -6.45
CA VAL A 115 0.15 -6.08 -5.95
C VAL A 115 1.54 -6.26 -6.51
N ARG A 116 2.21 -5.14 -6.78
CA ARG A 116 3.57 -5.14 -7.26
C ARG A 116 4.28 -3.88 -6.78
N THR A 117 5.53 -4.04 -6.38
CA THR A 117 6.40 -2.91 -6.09
C THR A 117 7.64 -2.98 -6.96
N GLN A 118 8.18 -1.83 -7.31
CA GLN A 118 9.37 -1.73 -8.14
C GLN A 118 10.31 -0.66 -7.60
N VAL A 119 11.60 -0.87 -7.80
CA VAL A 119 12.64 0.11 -7.56
C VAL A 119 13.44 0.23 -8.85
N ASP A 120 13.53 1.43 -9.42
CA ASP A 120 14.23 1.68 -10.68
C ASP A 120 13.78 0.75 -11.81
N GLY A 121 12.46 0.48 -11.88
CA GLY A 121 11.87 -0.38 -12.91
C GLY A 121 12.04 -1.88 -12.67
N GLN A 122 12.71 -2.28 -11.60
CA GLN A 122 12.88 -3.70 -11.26
C GLN A 122 11.91 -4.12 -10.18
N VAL A 123 11.26 -5.26 -10.34
CA VAL A 123 10.30 -5.78 -9.37
C VAL A 123 11.00 -6.05 -8.04
N ALA A 124 10.52 -5.41 -6.99
CA ALA A 124 11.00 -5.62 -5.62
C ALA A 124 10.14 -6.64 -4.88
N SER A 125 8.82 -6.61 -5.11
CA SER A 125 7.90 -7.61 -4.57
C SER A 125 6.69 -7.72 -5.47
N GLU A 126 6.02 -8.88 -5.42
CA GLU A 126 4.78 -9.10 -6.16
C GLU A 126 3.98 -10.24 -5.53
N GLY A 127 2.68 -10.19 -5.69
CA GLY A 127 1.79 -11.20 -5.16
C GLY A 127 0.33 -10.78 -5.26
N VAL A 128 -0.49 -11.39 -4.42
CA VAL A 128 -1.93 -11.11 -4.36
C VAL A 128 -2.33 -10.89 -2.91
N LEU A 129 -3.05 -9.80 -2.66
CA LEU A 129 -3.71 -9.57 -1.39
C LEU A 129 -5.18 -9.95 -1.51
N ILE A 130 -5.70 -10.57 -0.48
CA ILE A 130 -7.12 -10.89 -0.37
C ILE A 130 -7.69 -9.91 0.63
N LEU A 131 -8.66 -9.11 0.17
CA LEU A 131 -9.25 -8.05 0.96
C LEU A 131 -10.72 -8.33 1.19
N CYS A 132 -11.22 -7.90 2.34
CA CYS A 132 -12.63 -7.83 2.62
C CYS A 132 -13.01 -6.35 2.70
N LEU A 133 -13.98 -5.92 1.88
CA LEU A 133 -14.47 -4.55 1.93
C LEU A 133 -15.54 -4.45 3.02
N GLU A 134 -15.20 -3.78 4.11
CA GLU A 134 -16.13 -3.54 5.21
C GLU A 134 -16.91 -2.27 4.95
N GLU A 135 -18.16 -2.26 5.37
CA GLU A 135 -18.99 -1.08 5.24
C GLU A 135 -18.39 0.09 6.02
N SER A 136 -18.37 1.27 5.38
CA SER A 136 -17.85 2.47 6.04
C SER A 136 -18.73 2.84 7.23
N SER A 137 -18.09 3.24 8.34
CA SER A 137 -18.81 3.70 9.52
C SER A 137 -19.68 4.95 9.25
N GLU A 138 -19.32 5.73 8.23
CA GLU A 138 -20.11 6.89 7.82
C GLU A 138 -21.43 6.49 7.19
N ASN A 139 -21.53 5.30 6.63
CA ASN A 139 -22.73 4.78 6.02
C ASN A 139 -23.58 3.95 6.97
N ARG A 140 -23.16 3.83 8.23
CA ARG A 140 -23.90 3.07 9.23
C ARG A 140 -24.90 3.98 9.95
N PRO A 141 -26.15 3.55 10.06
CA PRO A 141 -27.12 4.31 10.86
C PRO A 141 -26.71 4.32 12.32
N GLY A 142 -26.75 5.51 12.92
CA GLY A 142 -26.50 5.73 14.34
C GLY A 142 -25.06 5.75 14.74
#